data_64ebab0e825e7fe0207b0d716e468e07
#
_entry.id   64ebab0e825e7fe0207b0d716e468e07
#
_cell.length_a   1.000
_cell.length_b   1.000
_cell.length_c   1.000
_cell.angle_alpha   90.00
_cell.angle_beta   90.00
_cell.angle_gamma   90.00
#
_symmetry.space_group_name_H-M   'P 1'
#
loop_
_entity.id
_entity.type
_entity.pdbx_description
1 polymer ?
#
loop_
_entity_poly.entity_id
_entity_poly.type
_entity_poly.pdbx_seq_one_letter_code
_entity_poly.pdbx_strand_id
1 'polypeptide(L)'
;RQQPISIESDYAERNEKTGRTVYRGNVVISQGSVLIAAEEITLHVENSKISRIECTGKPASYQQKTAVEGATMIARADNIDYLPATNKLALKHNAMLTRDGTIIKGDSIDYDIDKQTWKAKGDNQGQQKRIQLVIPASALQSDSTVPETQP
;
A
#
# COMPACT_ATOMS: atom_id res chain seq x y z
N ARG A 1 11.38 14.21 10.33
CA ARG A 1 10.76 13.43 10.36
C ARG A 1 9.54 13.73 9.80
N GLN A 2 8.94 14.72 10.01
CA GLN A 2 7.81 14.96 9.38
C GLN A 2 8.06 15.72 8.14
N GLN A 3 8.06 15.05 7.01
CA GLN A 3 8.21 15.69 5.72
C GLN A 3 6.91 16.33 5.30
N PRO A 4 6.95 17.40 4.51
CA PRO A 4 5.71 17.97 4.00
C PRO A 4 5.06 17.01 3.01
N ILE A 5 3.75 17.13 2.89
CA ILE A 5 3.00 16.34 1.94
C ILE A 5 2.79 17.17 0.69
N SER A 6 3.12 16.60 -0.45
CA SER A 6 2.90 17.23 -1.73
C SER A 6 1.83 16.45 -2.49
N ILE A 7 0.86 17.13 -3.06
CA ILE A 7 -0.23 16.49 -3.79
C ILE A 7 -0.39 17.17 -5.13
N GLU A 8 -0.41 16.35 -6.20
CA GLU A 8 -0.66 16.85 -7.55
C GLU A 8 -1.84 16.11 -8.13
N SER A 9 -2.68 16.79 -8.84
CA SER A 9 -3.84 16.18 -9.49
C SER A 9 -4.36 17.11 -10.56
N ASP A 10 -5.27 16.61 -11.40
CA ASP A 10 -5.87 17.45 -12.43
C ASP A 10 -7.01 18.29 -11.86
N TYR A 11 -7.63 17.85 -10.78
CA TYR A 11 -8.79 18.51 -10.21
C TYR A 11 -8.78 18.33 -8.71
N ALA A 12 -9.21 19.33 -7.97
CA ALA A 12 -9.36 19.20 -6.52
C ALA A 12 -10.53 20.06 -6.03
N GLU A 13 -11.25 19.53 -5.05
CA GLU A 13 -12.29 20.32 -4.40
C GLU A 13 -12.31 19.98 -2.93
N ARG A 14 -12.56 20.97 -2.10
CA ARG A 14 -12.56 20.80 -0.66
C ARG A 14 -13.86 21.26 -0.07
N ASN A 15 -14.40 20.46 0.86
CA ASN A 15 -15.55 20.83 1.65
C ASN A 15 -15.07 21.01 3.09
N GLU A 16 -15.01 22.24 3.54
CA GLU A 16 -14.48 22.51 4.86
C GLU A 16 -15.39 22.06 5.98
N LYS A 17 -16.69 21.96 5.72
CA LYS A 17 -17.59 21.50 6.76
C LYS A 17 -17.43 20.03 7.04
N THR A 18 -17.18 19.23 6.01
CA THR A 18 -17.03 17.79 6.20
C THR A 18 -15.58 17.40 6.43
N GLY A 19 -14.63 18.30 6.19
CA GLY A 19 -13.22 17.98 6.32
C GLY A 19 -12.69 17.12 5.20
N ARG A 20 -13.38 17.07 4.05
CA ARG A 20 -12.97 16.23 2.94
C ARG A 20 -12.41 17.03 1.79
N THR A 21 -11.34 16.54 1.22
CA THR A 21 -10.81 17.08 -0.03
C THR A 21 -10.74 15.93 -1.02
N VAL A 22 -11.31 16.11 -2.19
CA VAL A 22 -11.31 15.10 -3.24
C VAL A 22 -10.41 15.58 -4.36
N TYR A 23 -9.50 14.69 -4.79
CA TYR A 23 -8.58 14.95 -5.87
C TYR A 23 -8.89 13.97 -6.99
N ARG A 24 -8.95 14.40 -8.22
CA ARG A 24 -9.25 13.53 -9.36
C ARG A 24 -8.29 13.76 -10.49
N GLY A 25 -7.94 12.69 -11.15
CA GLY A 25 -7.11 12.72 -12.37
C GLY A 25 -5.63 12.68 -12.05
N ASN A 26 -4.99 11.58 -12.29
CA ASN A 26 -3.55 11.41 -12.14
C ASN A 26 -3.05 11.95 -10.81
N VAL A 27 -3.68 11.48 -9.73
CA VAL A 27 -3.37 11.98 -8.40
C VAL A 27 -2.11 11.33 -7.87
N VAL A 28 -1.17 12.15 -7.41
CA VAL A 28 0.07 11.66 -6.82
C VAL A 28 0.29 12.38 -5.51
N ILE A 29 0.50 11.62 -4.44
CA ILE A 29 0.84 12.15 -3.13
C ILE A 29 2.24 11.69 -2.78
N SER A 30 3.08 12.58 -2.33
CA SER A 30 4.41 12.20 -1.87
C SER A 30 4.70 12.81 -0.51
N GLN A 31 5.35 12.04 0.33
CA GLN A 31 5.79 12.51 1.63
C GLN A 31 6.99 11.67 2.03
N GLY A 32 8.18 12.25 2.02
CA GLY A 32 9.39 11.48 2.30
C GLY A 32 9.53 10.37 1.28
N SER A 33 9.65 9.13 1.74
CA SER A 33 9.78 7.98 0.87
C SER A 33 8.43 7.37 0.49
N VAL A 34 7.33 7.93 0.96
CA VAL A 34 6.00 7.43 0.64
C VAL A 34 5.53 8.06 -0.66
N LEU A 35 5.02 7.23 -1.56
CA LEU A 35 4.46 7.68 -2.82
C LEU A 35 3.14 6.97 -3.05
N ILE A 36 2.06 7.72 -3.22
CA ILE A 36 0.74 7.17 -3.47
C ILE A 36 0.26 7.68 -4.82
N ALA A 37 -0.25 6.81 -5.65
CA ALA A 37 -0.77 7.19 -6.96
C ALA A 37 -2.14 6.55 -7.16
N ALA A 38 -3.08 7.29 -7.71
CA ALA A 38 -4.45 6.81 -7.91
C ALA A 38 -5.18 7.68 -8.91
N GLU A 39 -6.35 7.24 -9.34
CA GLU A 39 -7.18 8.05 -10.21
C GLU A 39 -7.96 9.07 -9.39
N GLU A 40 -8.33 8.69 -8.19
CA GLU A 40 -9.06 9.57 -7.29
C GLU A 40 -8.62 9.33 -5.86
N ILE A 41 -8.41 10.39 -5.10
CA ILE A 41 -8.03 10.29 -3.70
C ILE A 41 -8.89 11.24 -2.89
N THR A 42 -9.43 10.75 -1.77
CA THR A 42 -10.18 11.57 -0.84
C THR A 42 -9.40 11.63 0.47
N LEU A 43 -9.06 12.84 0.90
CA LEU A 43 -8.46 13.05 2.20
C LEU A 43 -9.53 13.37 3.20
N HIS A 44 -9.51 12.70 4.34
CA HIS A 44 -10.41 12.98 5.44
C HIS A 44 -9.60 13.61 6.57
N VAL A 45 -10.02 14.78 7.02
CA VAL A 45 -9.32 15.51 8.06
C VAL A 45 -10.23 15.63 9.27
N GLU A 46 -9.71 15.26 10.44
CA GLU A 46 -10.42 15.37 11.70
C GLU A 46 -9.48 15.99 12.72
N ASN A 47 -9.93 16.99 13.43
CA ASN A 47 -9.11 17.66 14.45
C ASN A 47 -7.77 18.10 13.87
N SER A 48 -7.82 18.67 12.68
CA SER A 48 -6.66 19.22 11.98
C SER A 48 -5.62 18.17 11.59
N LYS A 49 -5.98 16.90 11.59
CA LYS A 49 -5.07 15.85 11.20
C LYS A 49 -5.72 14.98 10.14
N ILE A 50 -4.91 14.45 9.24
CA ILE A 50 -5.43 13.53 8.23
C ILE A 50 -5.72 12.21 8.91
N SER A 51 -6.99 11.80 8.92
CA SER A 51 -7.40 10.58 9.57
C SER A 51 -7.44 9.40 8.61
N ARG A 52 -7.62 9.66 7.33
CA ARG A 52 -7.77 8.60 6.34
C ARG A 52 -7.47 9.14 4.96
N ILE A 53 -6.77 8.36 4.16
CA ILE A 53 -6.52 8.66 2.77
C ILE A 53 -7.12 7.52 1.96
N GLU A 54 -8.18 7.82 1.22
CA GLU A 54 -8.94 6.84 0.49
C GLU A 54 -8.60 6.94 -0.98
N CYS A 55 -8.10 5.88 -1.58
CA CYS A 55 -7.58 5.88 -2.94
C CYS A 55 -8.33 4.90 -3.81
N THR A 56 -8.64 5.29 -5.04
CA THR A 56 -9.29 4.44 -6.01
C THR A 56 -8.53 4.51 -7.32
N GLY A 57 -8.29 3.37 -7.93
CA GLY A 57 -7.60 3.32 -9.23
C GLY A 57 -7.68 1.93 -9.81
N LYS A 58 -6.93 1.70 -10.90
CA LYS A 58 -6.94 0.41 -11.56
C LYS A 58 -5.53 0.02 -11.98
N PRO A 59 -4.68 -0.19 -11.03
CA PRO A 59 -4.89 -0.07 -9.59
C PRO A 59 -4.41 1.27 -9.04
N ALA A 60 -4.80 1.55 -7.81
CA ALA A 60 -4.12 2.54 -7.01
C ALA A 60 -2.87 1.89 -6.43
N SER A 61 -1.88 2.67 -6.04
CA SER A 61 -0.65 2.12 -5.49
C SER A 61 -0.13 2.94 -4.33
N TYR A 62 0.56 2.26 -3.43
CA TYR A 62 1.23 2.88 -2.28
C TYR A 62 2.61 2.26 -2.22
N GLN A 63 3.66 3.06 -2.17
CA GLN A 63 4.98 2.49 -2.01
C GLN A 63 5.78 3.28 -1.00
N GLN A 64 6.69 2.61 -0.34
CA GLN A 64 7.49 3.20 0.70
C GLN A 64 8.78 2.42 0.84
N LYS A 65 9.89 3.11 1.00
CA LYS A 65 11.15 2.42 1.26
C LYS A 65 11.09 1.85 2.66
N THR A 66 11.61 0.65 2.81
CA THR A 66 11.63 0.00 4.12
C THR A 66 12.92 0.39 4.84
N ALA A 67 13.06 -0.08 6.06
CA ALA A 67 14.25 0.19 6.83
C ALA A 67 15.48 -0.44 6.24
N VAL A 68 15.32 -1.48 5.44
CA VAL A 68 16.44 -2.14 4.79
C VAL A 68 16.79 -1.32 3.57
N GLU A 69 18.06 -0.95 3.46
CA GLU A 69 18.49 -0.10 2.39
C GLU A 69 18.21 -0.73 1.04
N GLY A 70 17.63 0.02 0.14
CA GLY A 70 17.30 -0.46 -1.20
C GLY A 70 16.03 -1.26 -1.30
N ALA A 71 15.41 -1.61 -0.19
CA ALA A 71 14.19 -2.36 -0.23
C ALA A 71 12.99 -1.42 -0.27
N THR A 72 11.94 -1.85 -0.93
CA THR A 72 10.73 -1.07 -1.08
C THR A 72 9.52 -1.96 -0.87
N MET A 73 8.54 -1.45 -0.14
CA MET A 73 7.27 -2.12 -0.01
C MET A 73 6.32 -1.48 -1.00
N ILE A 74 5.61 -2.27 -1.78
CA ILE A 74 4.66 -1.78 -2.76
C ILE A 74 3.33 -2.49 -2.55
N ALA A 75 2.26 -1.70 -2.44
CA ALA A 75 0.92 -2.22 -2.31
C ALA A 75 0.08 -1.71 -3.47
N ARG A 76 -0.75 -2.56 -4.06
CA ARG A 76 -1.64 -2.18 -5.14
C ARG A 76 -3.00 -2.81 -4.93
N ALA A 77 -4.03 -2.11 -5.29
CA ALA A 77 -5.40 -2.62 -5.26
C ALA A 77 -6.29 -1.62 -5.97
N ASP A 78 -7.51 -2.02 -6.31
CA ASP A 78 -8.45 -1.08 -6.89
C ASP A 78 -8.83 -0.03 -5.86
N ASN A 79 -8.86 -0.41 -4.57
CA ASN A 79 -9.15 0.52 -3.48
C ASN A 79 -8.10 0.36 -2.39
N ILE A 80 -7.54 1.47 -1.96
CA ILE A 80 -6.56 1.47 -0.88
C ILE A 80 -6.98 2.52 0.14
N ASP A 81 -7.09 2.11 1.41
CA ASP A 81 -7.29 3.04 2.51
C ASP A 81 -6.01 3.06 3.33
N TYR A 82 -5.46 4.24 3.51
CA TYR A 82 -4.31 4.40 4.38
C TYR A 82 -4.75 5.18 5.61
N LEU A 83 -4.43 4.65 6.78
CA LEU A 83 -4.76 5.27 8.06
C LEU A 83 -3.47 5.75 8.71
N PRO A 84 -3.13 7.04 8.59
CA PRO A 84 -1.83 7.52 9.04
C PRO A 84 -1.59 7.36 10.53
N ALA A 85 -2.62 7.53 11.36
CA ALA A 85 -2.43 7.47 12.79
C ALA A 85 -1.97 6.11 13.28
N THR A 86 -2.42 5.04 12.65
CA THR A 86 -2.05 3.69 13.06
C THR A 86 -1.12 3.03 12.05
N ASN A 87 -0.78 3.72 10.98
CA ASN A 87 0.11 3.25 9.93
C ASN A 87 -0.35 1.91 9.35
N LYS A 88 -1.61 1.87 8.95
CA LYS A 88 -2.21 0.65 8.39
C LYS A 88 -2.75 0.89 7.00
N LEU A 89 -2.69 -0.15 6.18
CA LEU A 89 -3.24 -0.14 4.84
C LEU A 89 -4.31 -1.20 4.71
N ALA A 90 -5.43 -0.85 4.10
CA ALA A 90 -6.44 -1.81 3.72
C ALA A 90 -6.51 -1.81 2.20
N LEU A 91 -6.23 -2.96 1.59
CA LEU A 91 -6.23 -3.13 0.14
C LEU A 91 -7.43 -3.96 -0.24
N LYS A 92 -8.22 -3.51 -1.22
CA LYS A 92 -9.42 -4.23 -1.56
C LYS A 92 -9.61 -4.31 -3.04
N HIS A 93 -9.89 -5.50 -3.52
CA HIS A 93 -10.10 -5.87 -4.91
C HIS A 93 -8.79 -5.83 -5.69
N ASN A 94 -8.40 -6.96 -6.19
CA ASN A 94 -7.15 -7.14 -6.91
C ASN A 94 -5.97 -6.69 -6.05
N ALA A 95 -5.99 -7.09 -4.78
CA ALA A 95 -4.98 -6.65 -3.84
C ALA A 95 -3.65 -7.37 -4.05
N MET A 96 -2.57 -6.63 -3.99
CA MET A 96 -1.22 -7.17 -4.11
C MET A 96 -0.31 -6.43 -3.17
N LEU A 97 0.52 -7.16 -2.44
CA LEU A 97 1.52 -6.57 -1.55
C LEU A 97 2.86 -7.21 -1.86
N THR A 98 3.86 -6.40 -2.15
CA THR A 98 5.20 -6.88 -2.43
C THR A 98 6.14 -6.33 -1.38
N ARG A 99 6.93 -7.20 -0.79
CA ARG A 99 7.90 -6.80 0.18
C ARG A 99 9.08 -7.75 0.16
N ASP A 100 10.28 -7.22 -0.06
CA ASP A 100 11.51 -8.01 -0.07
C ASP A 100 11.41 -9.21 -1.02
N GLY A 101 10.80 -9.00 -2.17
CA GLY A 101 10.69 -10.04 -3.19
C GLY A 101 9.53 -10.98 -3.01
N THR A 102 8.87 -10.98 -1.85
CA THR A 102 7.69 -11.81 -1.63
C THR A 102 6.48 -11.07 -2.15
N ILE A 103 5.64 -11.75 -2.90
CA ILE A 103 4.44 -11.17 -3.48
C ILE A 103 3.23 -11.89 -2.90
N ILE A 104 2.27 -11.13 -2.39
CA ILE A 104 1.04 -11.66 -1.84
C ILE A 104 -0.09 -11.12 -2.67
N LYS A 105 -0.99 -11.97 -3.13
CA LYS A 105 -2.17 -11.56 -3.89
C LYS A 105 -3.42 -12.13 -3.26
N GLY A 106 -4.48 -11.36 -3.26
CA GLY A 106 -5.77 -11.80 -2.76
C GLY A 106 -6.84 -10.82 -3.20
N ASP A 107 -8.07 -11.03 -2.72
CA ASP A 107 -9.12 -10.06 -2.97
C ASP A 107 -8.94 -8.89 -2.02
N SER A 108 -8.53 -9.13 -0.79
CA SER A 108 -8.25 -8.07 0.16
C SER A 108 -7.02 -8.43 1.00
N ILE A 109 -6.28 -7.40 1.38
CA ILE A 109 -5.11 -7.55 2.23
C ILE A 109 -5.12 -6.41 3.23
N ASP A 110 -5.02 -6.74 4.52
CA ASP A 110 -4.86 -5.75 5.57
C ASP A 110 -3.41 -5.81 6.04
N TYR A 111 -2.71 -4.71 5.98
CA TYR A 111 -1.29 -4.65 6.30
C TYR A 111 -1.03 -3.64 7.40
N ASP A 112 -0.34 -4.08 8.45
CA ASP A 112 0.10 -3.19 9.53
C ASP A 112 1.56 -2.88 9.23
N ILE A 113 1.84 -1.67 8.82
CA ILE A 113 3.18 -1.29 8.38
C ILE A 113 4.16 -1.35 9.53
N ASP A 114 3.77 -0.87 10.71
CA ASP A 114 4.67 -0.87 11.85
C ASP A 114 4.99 -2.25 12.36
N LYS A 115 3.99 -3.12 12.44
CA LYS A 115 4.21 -4.47 12.93
C LYS A 115 4.66 -5.43 11.86
N GLN A 116 4.56 -5.01 10.60
CA GLN A 116 4.93 -5.85 9.45
C GLN A 116 4.13 -7.14 9.43
N THR A 117 2.84 -7.04 9.74
CA THR A 117 1.94 -8.18 9.71
C THR A 117 0.87 -7.96 8.66
N TRP A 118 0.37 -9.04 8.07
CA TRP A 118 -0.68 -8.93 7.07
C TRP A 118 -1.69 -10.07 7.20
N LYS A 119 -2.89 -9.82 6.71
CA LYS A 119 -3.92 -10.82 6.58
C LYS A 119 -4.47 -10.68 5.18
N ALA A 120 -4.67 -11.78 4.50
CA ALA A 120 -5.16 -11.76 3.13
C ALA A 120 -6.35 -12.69 3.00
N LYS A 121 -7.31 -12.32 2.16
CA LYS A 121 -8.49 -13.12 1.91
C LYS A 121 -8.76 -13.19 0.43
N GLY A 122 -9.23 -14.35 -0.03
CA GLY A 122 -9.78 -14.48 -1.37
C GLY A 122 -11.27 -14.19 -1.33
N ASP A 123 -11.89 -14.17 -2.50
CA ASP A 123 -13.33 -13.93 -2.61
C ASP A 123 -13.92 -15.03 -3.45
N ASN A 124 -14.79 -15.85 -2.84
CA ASN A 124 -15.40 -16.97 -3.54
C ASN A 124 -16.20 -16.57 -4.76
N GLN A 125 -16.66 -15.35 -4.81
CA GLN A 125 -17.46 -14.89 -5.92
C GLN A 125 -16.73 -13.90 -6.79
N GLY A 126 -15.50 -13.54 -6.45
CA GLY A 126 -14.75 -12.55 -7.20
C GLY A 126 -13.76 -13.18 -8.13
N GLN A 127 -12.91 -12.35 -8.69
CA GLN A 127 -11.89 -12.77 -9.61
C GLN A 127 -10.74 -13.43 -8.91
N GLN A 128 -10.39 -12.99 -7.72
CA GLN A 128 -9.28 -13.55 -6.99
C GLN A 128 -9.82 -14.44 -5.88
N LYS A 129 -10.17 -15.69 -6.24
CA LYS A 129 -10.80 -16.59 -5.30
C LYS A 129 -9.88 -17.11 -4.24
N ARG A 130 -8.62 -17.20 -4.53
CA ARG A 130 -7.65 -17.79 -3.63
C ARG A 130 -6.52 -16.82 -3.38
N ILE A 131 -5.89 -16.94 -2.21
CA ILE A 131 -4.69 -16.18 -1.93
C ILE A 131 -3.52 -16.86 -2.60
N GLN A 132 -2.60 -16.07 -3.13
CA GLN A 132 -1.41 -16.58 -3.76
C GLN A 132 -0.21 -15.92 -3.14
N LEU A 133 0.81 -16.68 -2.83
CA LEU A 133 2.08 -16.14 -2.37
C LEU A 133 3.19 -16.63 -3.29
N VAL A 134 4.06 -15.72 -3.68
CA VAL A 134 5.25 -16.07 -4.44
C VAL A 134 6.43 -15.62 -3.59
N ILE A 135 7.25 -16.57 -3.18
CA ILE A 135 8.39 -16.32 -2.31
C ILE A 135 9.64 -16.52 -3.15
N PRO A 136 10.58 -15.59 -3.14
CA PRO A 136 11.74 -15.72 -4.01
C PRO A 136 12.60 -16.92 -3.61
N ALA A 137 13.24 -17.53 -4.57
CA ALA A 137 14.08 -18.70 -4.31
C ALA A 137 15.16 -18.40 -3.29
N SER A 138 15.65 -17.18 -3.27
CA SER A 138 16.69 -16.82 -2.31
C SER A 138 16.22 -16.94 -0.86
N ALA A 139 14.92 -16.86 -0.61
CA ALA A 139 14.42 -17.00 0.75
C ALA A 139 14.52 -18.44 1.26
N LEU A 140 14.76 -19.41 0.40
CA LEU A 140 14.89 -20.78 0.81
C LEU A 140 16.32 -21.15 1.11
N GLN A 141 17.28 -20.26 0.84
CA GLN A 141 18.67 -20.59 1.04
C GLN A 141 19.08 -20.26 2.45
N SER A 142 19.96 -21.08 2.96
CA SER A 142 20.49 -20.85 4.27
C SER A 142 21.37 -19.64 4.25
N ASP A 143 21.34 -18.84 5.28
CA ASP A 143 22.20 -17.78 5.38
C ASP A 143 23.55 -18.14 5.64
N SER A 144 23.81 -19.22 6.07
CA SER A 144 25.14 -19.61 6.34
C SER A 144 25.90 -19.72 5.12
N THR A 145 25.38 -19.69 4.05
CA THR A 145 26.07 -19.80 2.89
C THR A 145 26.83 -21.00 2.86
N VAL A 146 26.40 -21.95 3.46
CA VAL A 146 27.01 -23.19 3.36
C VAL A 146 26.90 -23.57 2.01
N PRO A 147 27.84 -23.86 1.45
CA PRO A 147 27.87 -24.18 0.12
C PRO A 147 27.11 -25.38 -0.03
N GLU A 148 26.53 -25.43 -0.76
CA GLU A 148 25.85 -26.38 -0.93
C GLU A 148 26.42 -27.41 -1.35
N THR A 149 26.53 -27.99 -1.17
CA THR A 149 27.20 -28.83 -1.45
C THR A 149 26.80 -29.70 -2.18
N GLN A 150 26.63 -29.87 -2.54
CA GLN A 150 26.47 -30.59 -3.15
C GLN A 150 26.65 -31.47 -3.37
N PRO A 151 26.53 -32.07 -3.67
CA PRO A 151 26.56 -32.94 -4.06
C PRO A 151 26.62 -33.58 -4.33
#